data_18a733ec19a7e5bab11e3c5c356ec9f1
#
_entry.id   18a733ec19a7e5bab11e3c5c356ec9f1
#
_cell.length_a   1.000
_cell.length_b   1.000
_cell.length_c   1.000
_cell.angle_alpha   90.00
_cell.angle_beta   90.00
_cell.angle_gamma   90.00
#
_symmetry.space_group_name_H-M   'P 1'
#
loop_
_entity.id
_entity.type
_entity.pdbx_description
1 polymer ?
#
loop_
_entity_poly.entity_id
_entity_poly.type
_entity_poly.pdbx_seq_one_letter_code
_entity_poly.pdbx_strand_id
1 'polypeptide(L)'
;IARCYFCGEQTSQTLFKLQAWENCCCDSCSSRLAINGPLWLGPLQSNNVLIEMKRLSENLSSSVTSQSRKLINRLQADPGLPVFSWSTHELASRFSLKSPPPLDLFIKLLRSEGFQAFRNGVVPGHFRTNASIRELLRVCEQKLPEGFK
;
A
#
# COMPACT_ATOMS: atom_id res chain seq x y z
N ILE A 1 -7.78 -2.39 -12.50
CA ILE A 1 -6.47 -2.67 -11.88
C ILE A 1 -5.92 -3.95 -12.48
N ALA A 2 -4.65 -3.96 -12.80
CA ALA A 2 -3.92 -5.17 -13.13
C ALA A 2 -2.75 -5.39 -12.17
N ARG A 3 -2.45 -6.64 -11.91
CA ARG A 3 -1.32 -7.04 -11.07
C ARG A 3 -0.52 -8.14 -11.75
N CYS A 4 0.78 -8.01 -11.72
CA CYS A 4 1.67 -9.06 -12.16
C CYS A 4 1.82 -10.13 -11.07
N TYR A 5 1.48 -11.37 -11.37
CA TYR A 5 1.66 -12.46 -10.41
C TYR A 5 3.15 -12.76 -10.16
N PHE A 6 3.99 -12.54 -11.15
CA PHE A 6 5.41 -12.85 -11.05
C PHE A 6 6.15 -11.82 -10.18
N CYS A 7 6.23 -10.55 -10.61
CA CYS A 7 6.96 -9.53 -9.86
C CYS A 7 6.11 -8.74 -8.85
N GLY A 8 4.78 -8.78 -8.96
CA GLY A 8 3.86 -8.04 -8.10
C GLY A 8 3.56 -6.62 -8.55
N GLU A 9 4.13 -6.13 -9.67
CA GLU A 9 3.84 -4.79 -10.19
C GLU A 9 2.35 -4.54 -10.32
N GLN A 10 1.91 -3.35 -9.95
CA GLN A 10 0.51 -2.95 -9.94
C GLN A 10 0.32 -1.77 -10.86
N THR A 11 -0.65 -1.87 -11.75
CA THR A 11 -1.00 -0.80 -12.69
C THR A 11 -2.51 -0.64 -12.81
N SER A 12 -2.95 0.48 -13.34
CA SER A 12 -4.36 0.76 -13.53
C SER A 12 -4.63 1.35 -14.91
N GLN A 13 -5.80 1.04 -15.44
CA GLN A 13 -6.32 1.65 -16.67
C GLN A 13 -7.80 1.98 -16.50
N THR A 14 -8.29 2.90 -17.33
CA THR A 14 -9.72 3.19 -17.40
C THR A 14 -10.47 2.07 -18.12
N LEU A 15 -11.77 1.91 -17.81
CA LEU A 15 -12.67 0.93 -18.45
C LEU A 15 -12.63 1.00 -19.97
N PHE A 16 -12.55 2.19 -20.56
CA PHE A 16 -12.52 2.41 -22.01
C PHE A 16 -11.28 1.84 -22.71
N LYS A 17 -10.21 1.53 -21.96
CA LYS A 17 -8.98 0.95 -22.51
C LYS A 17 -8.84 -0.54 -22.23
N LEU A 18 -9.86 -1.20 -21.66
CA LEU A 18 -9.83 -2.60 -21.26
C LEU A 18 -9.60 -3.56 -22.45
N GLN A 19 -10.14 -3.25 -23.63
CA GLN A 19 -9.95 -4.09 -24.83
C GLN A 19 -8.47 -4.22 -25.24
N ALA A 20 -7.66 -3.21 -24.90
CA ALA A 20 -6.21 -3.26 -25.16
C ALA A 20 -5.44 -4.14 -24.13
N TRP A 21 -6.12 -4.63 -23.10
CA TRP A 21 -5.48 -5.34 -21.98
C TRP A 21 -5.55 -6.87 -22.05
N GLU A 22 -6.28 -7.44 -23.00
CA GLU A 22 -6.45 -8.91 -23.10
C GLU A 22 -5.13 -9.68 -23.24
N ASN A 23 -4.05 -9.01 -23.71
CA ASN A 23 -2.73 -9.60 -23.82
C ASN A 23 -1.62 -8.73 -23.23
N CYS A 24 -1.93 -7.88 -22.24
CA CYS A 24 -0.93 -6.99 -21.66
C CYS A 24 0.09 -7.73 -20.81
N CYS A 25 1.34 -7.43 -21.09
CA CYS A 25 2.49 -7.86 -20.30
C CYS A 25 2.87 -6.79 -19.28
N CYS A 26 3.48 -7.21 -18.21
CA CYS A 26 4.04 -6.34 -17.18
C CYS A 26 5.24 -5.57 -17.73
N ASP A 27 5.25 -4.25 -17.60
CA ASP A 27 6.36 -3.39 -18.02
C ASP A 27 7.67 -3.70 -17.27
N SER A 28 7.55 -4.28 -16.08
CA SER A 28 8.69 -4.58 -15.22
C SER A 28 9.37 -5.92 -15.53
N CYS A 29 8.62 -6.95 -15.93
CA CYS A 29 9.17 -8.30 -16.11
C CYS A 29 8.63 -9.05 -17.33
N SER A 30 7.83 -8.41 -18.16
CA SER A 30 7.19 -8.95 -19.38
C SER A 30 6.26 -10.16 -19.14
N SER A 31 6.01 -10.55 -17.90
CA SER A 31 5.05 -11.61 -17.56
C SER A 31 3.61 -11.12 -17.72
N ARG A 32 2.68 -12.07 -17.96
CA ARG A 32 1.26 -11.75 -18.13
C ARG A 32 0.66 -11.09 -16.88
N LEU A 33 -0.16 -10.08 -17.10
CA LEU A 33 -0.90 -9.39 -16.04
C LEU A 33 -2.22 -10.11 -15.71
N ALA A 34 -2.57 -10.13 -14.44
CA ALA A 34 -3.91 -10.49 -13.99
C ALA A 34 -4.76 -9.24 -13.83
N ILE A 35 -5.90 -9.21 -14.49
CA ILE A 35 -6.83 -8.09 -14.46
C ILE A 35 -7.88 -8.34 -13.38
N ASN A 36 -8.10 -7.34 -12.52
CA ASN A 36 -9.13 -7.35 -11.48
C ASN A 36 -9.95 -6.06 -11.58
N GLY A 37 -11.23 -6.16 -11.45
CA GLY A 37 -12.10 -4.98 -11.40
C GLY A 37 -13.29 -5.07 -12.34
N PRO A 38 -14.04 -3.96 -12.48
CA PRO A 38 -13.66 -2.57 -12.12
C PRO A 38 -13.55 -2.33 -10.61
N LEU A 39 -12.54 -1.55 -10.20
CA LEU A 39 -12.31 -1.17 -8.81
C LEU A 39 -12.19 0.34 -8.66
N TRP A 40 -12.56 0.86 -7.48
CA TRP A 40 -12.40 2.26 -7.15
C TRP A 40 -10.91 2.61 -6.97
N LEU A 41 -10.46 3.68 -7.63
CA LEU A 41 -9.08 4.18 -7.57
C LEU A 41 -8.97 5.57 -6.93
N GLY A 42 -10.09 6.18 -6.56
CA GLY A 42 -10.11 7.45 -5.85
C GLY A 42 -9.75 7.28 -4.36
N PRO A 43 -9.77 8.37 -3.60
CA PRO A 43 -9.54 8.33 -2.17
C PRO A 43 -10.46 7.32 -1.48
N LEU A 44 -9.89 6.47 -0.63
CA LEU A 44 -10.65 5.44 0.09
C LEU A 44 -11.43 5.99 1.28
N GLN A 45 -11.13 7.22 1.68
CA GLN A 45 -11.73 7.88 2.84
C GLN A 45 -11.83 9.39 2.64
N SER A 46 -12.76 10.01 3.36
CA SER A 46 -12.91 11.47 3.44
C SER A 46 -12.34 11.96 4.75
N ASN A 47 -11.36 12.86 4.69
CA ASN A 47 -10.78 13.46 5.89
C ASN A 47 -11.82 14.21 6.74
N ASN A 48 -12.76 14.91 6.11
CA ASN A 48 -13.82 15.64 6.83
C ASN A 48 -14.70 14.68 7.64
N VAL A 49 -15.06 13.53 7.05
CA VAL A 49 -15.85 12.51 7.74
C VAL A 49 -15.04 11.91 8.90
N LEU A 50 -13.75 11.64 8.71
CA LEU A 50 -12.90 11.09 9.78
C LEU A 50 -12.68 12.06 10.94
N ILE A 51 -12.57 13.37 10.67
CA ILE A 51 -12.47 14.40 11.70
C ILE A 51 -13.76 14.40 12.54
N GLU A 52 -14.91 14.36 11.89
CA GLU A 52 -16.20 14.35 12.59
C GLU A 52 -16.42 13.05 13.37
N MET A 53 -16.06 11.89 12.79
CA MET A 53 -16.09 10.61 13.50
C MET A 53 -15.23 10.63 14.76
N LYS A 54 -14.04 11.24 14.69
CA LYS A 54 -13.18 11.39 15.87
C LYS A 54 -13.83 12.26 16.93
N ARG A 55 -14.33 13.44 16.56
CA ARG A 55 -15.04 14.35 17.48
C ARG A 55 -16.22 13.65 18.17
N LEU A 56 -17.03 12.93 17.41
CA LEU A 56 -18.16 12.16 17.94
C LEU A 56 -17.69 11.03 18.87
N SER A 57 -16.61 10.34 18.53
CA SER A 57 -16.06 9.25 19.34
C SER A 57 -15.53 9.73 20.71
N GLU A 58 -15.09 10.98 20.81
CA GLU A 58 -14.67 11.62 22.06
C GLU A 58 -15.88 12.00 22.91
N ASN A 59 -16.91 12.56 22.29
CA ASN A 59 -18.14 12.99 22.97
C ASN A 59 -19.02 11.82 23.44
N LEU A 60 -19.02 10.71 22.69
CA LEU A 60 -19.79 9.49 23.00
C LEU A 60 -18.91 8.41 23.63
N SER A 61 -18.06 8.80 24.57
CA SER A 61 -17.00 7.94 25.11
C SER A 61 -17.49 6.63 25.73
N SER A 62 -18.70 6.59 26.27
CA SER A 62 -19.32 5.40 26.85
C SER A 62 -19.82 4.39 25.80
N SER A 63 -20.13 4.86 24.58
CA SER A 63 -20.71 4.06 23.49
C SER A 63 -19.70 3.65 22.42
N VAL A 64 -18.50 4.21 22.42
CA VAL A 64 -17.46 3.94 21.43
C VAL A 64 -16.33 3.13 22.03
N THR A 65 -16.06 1.94 21.47
CA THR A 65 -15.01 1.04 21.96
C THR A 65 -13.60 1.62 21.73
N SER A 66 -12.65 1.19 22.53
CA SER A 66 -11.23 1.53 22.34
C SER A 66 -10.70 1.08 20.97
N GLN A 67 -11.20 -0.02 20.44
CA GLN A 67 -10.83 -0.54 19.13
C GLN A 67 -11.33 0.38 18.00
N SER A 68 -12.57 0.89 18.10
CA SER A 68 -13.12 1.84 17.14
C SER A 68 -12.32 3.14 17.10
N ARG A 69 -11.92 3.66 18.26
CA ARG A 69 -11.05 4.86 18.33
C ARG A 69 -9.67 4.62 17.72
N LYS A 70 -9.06 3.45 17.98
CA LYS A 70 -7.78 3.08 17.36
C LYS A 70 -7.91 2.98 15.84
N LEU A 71 -9.03 2.47 15.33
CA LEU A 71 -9.29 2.41 13.90
C LEU A 71 -9.42 3.82 13.30
N ILE A 72 -10.23 4.69 13.89
CA ILE A 72 -10.39 6.08 13.43
C ILE A 72 -9.03 6.80 13.37
N ASN A 73 -8.21 6.68 14.41
CA ASN A 73 -6.88 7.28 14.43
C ASN A 73 -5.95 6.73 13.34
N ARG A 74 -6.00 5.42 13.06
CA ARG A 74 -5.22 4.82 11.97
C ARG A 74 -5.69 5.31 10.60
N LEU A 75 -7.00 5.41 10.39
CA LEU A 75 -7.57 5.92 9.15
C LEU A 75 -7.20 7.39 8.93
N GLN A 76 -7.18 8.21 9.97
CA GLN A 76 -6.74 9.61 9.87
C GLN A 76 -5.24 9.73 9.48
N ALA A 77 -4.42 8.78 9.89
CA ALA A 77 -2.99 8.76 9.55
C ALA A 77 -2.71 8.18 8.15
N ASP A 78 -3.69 7.54 7.51
CA ASP A 78 -3.60 6.99 6.16
C ASP A 78 -4.25 7.96 5.17
N PRO A 79 -3.53 8.54 4.20
CA PRO A 79 -4.13 9.43 3.20
C PRO A 79 -5.08 8.71 2.23
N GLY A 80 -5.18 7.37 2.30
CA GLY A 80 -6.00 6.56 1.40
C GLY A 80 -5.47 6.46 -0.04
N LEU A 81 -4.34 7.09 -0.32
CA LEU A 81 -3.66 7.12 -1.61
C LEU A 81 -2.15 6.92 -1.45
N PRO A 82 -1.49 6.32 -2.45
CA PRO A 82 -2.09 5.56 -3.56
C PRO A 82 -2.92 4.37 -3.05
N VAL A 83 -3.90 3.93 -3.83
CA VAL A 83 -4.82 2.84 -3.42
C VAL A 83 -4.12 1.50 -3.25
N PHE A 84 -3.03 1.29 -3.96
CA PHE A 84 -2.22 0.09 -3.86
C PHE A 84 -1.51 0.01 -2.51
N SER A 85 -1.49 -1.18 -1.95
CA SER A 85 -0.79 -1.44 -0.70
C SER A 85 0.10 -2.67 -0.81
N TRP A 86 1.18 -2.65 -0.05
CA TRP A 86 2.20 -3.69 0.02
C TRP A 86 2.33 -4.20 1.44
N SER A 87 2.64 -5.47 1.59
CA SER A 87 3.06 -6.06 2.86
C SER A 87 4.58 -6.24 2.88
N THR A 88 5.22 -5.96 4.01
CA THR A 88 6.66 -6.25 4.16
C THR A 88 6.95 -7.74 4.09
N HIS A 89 5.98 -8.59 4.49
CA HIS A 89 6.07 -10.05 4.32
C HIS A 89 6.05 -10.46 2.85
N GLU A 90 5.17 -9.85 2.05
CA GLU A 90 5.12 -10.10 0.61
C GLU A 90 6.44 -9.69 -0.07
N LEU A 91 6.99 -8.52 0.29
CA LEU A 91 8.26 -8.08 -0.25
C LEU A 91 9.40 -9.03 0.15
N ALA A 92 9.44 -9.47 1.39
CA ALA A 92 10.45 -10.43 1.84
C ALA A 92 10.39 -11.74 1.03
N SER A 93 9.19 -12.26 0.79
CA SER A 93 9.00 -13.45 -0.04
C SER A 93 9.41 -13.23 -1.49
N ARG A 94 9.02 -12.09 -2.10
CA ARG A 94 9.30 -11.80 -3.51
C ARG A 94 10.77 -11.51 -3.78
N PHE A 95 11.45 -10.85 -2.84
CA PHE A 95 12.84 -10.43 -2.98
C PHE A 95 13.81 -11.37 -2.27
N SER A 96 13.32 -12.52 -1.78
CA SER A 96 14.13 -13.53 -1.09
C SER A 96 14.92 -12.96 0.08
N LEU A 97 14.32 -12.03 0.83
CA LEU A 97 14.93 -11.48 2.04
C LEU A 97 14.92 -12.53 3.15
N LYS A 98 15.91 -12.49 4.02
CA LYS A 98 16.01 -13.39 5.20
C LYS A 98 14.83 -13.24 6.18
N SER A 99 14.32 -12.02 6.30
CA SER A 99 13.15 -11.71 7.13
C SER A 99 12.43 -10.45 6.67
N PRO A 100 11.12 -10.31 6.96
CA PRO A 100 10.38 -9.09 6.66
C PRO A 100 10.96 -7.91 7.44
N PRO A 101 11.29 -6.78 6.79
CA PRO A 101 11.77 -5.61 7.50
C PRO A 101 10.66 -5.00 8.36
N PRO A 102 11.00 -4.41 9.52
CA PRO A 102 10.04 -3.65 10.31
C PRO A 102 9.38 -2.56 9.47
N LEU A 103 8.04 -2.49 9.54
CA LEU A 103 7.26 -1.59 8.70
C LEU A 103 7.70 -0.12 8.79
N ASP A 104 7.97 0.36 10.01
CA ASP A 104 8.40 1.76 10.21
C ASP A 104 9.78 2.05 9.66
N LEU A 105 10.69 1.10 9.77
CA LEU A 105 12.01 1.21 9.16
C LEU A 105 11.85 1.34 7.64
N PHE A 106 11.07 0.46 7.03
CA PHE A 106 10.90 0.45 5.58
C PHE A 106 10.22 1.72 5.06
N ILE A 107 9.19 2.21 5.75
CA ILE A 107 8.55 3.50 5.43
C ILE A 107 9.54 4.66 5.52
N LYS A 108 10.41 4.68 6.56
CA LYS A 108 11.45 5.72 6.69
C LYS A 108 12.45 5.67 5.53
N LEU A 109 12.89 4.48 5.14
CA LEU A 109 13.80 4.30 4.00
C LEU A 109 13.19 4.77 2.69
N LEU A 110 11.93 4.43 2.42
CA LEU A 110 11.23 4.92 1.24
C LEU A 110 11.14 6.45 1.21
N ARG A 111 10.81 7.06 2.35
CA ARG A 111 10.74 8.52 2.47
C ARG A 111 12.10 9.19 2.29
N SER A 112 13.18 8.60 2.77
CA SER A 112 14.55 9.13 2.56
C SER A 112 15.00 9.06 1.11
N GLU A 113 14.40 8.16 0.31
CA GLU A 113 14.61 8.07 -1.14
C GLU A 113 13.64 8.96 -1.95
N GLY A 114 12.82 9.79 -1.27
CA GLY A 114 11.91 10.74 -1.91
C GLY A 114 10.52 10.18 -2.26
N PHE A 115 10.23 8.94 -1.89
CA PHE A 115 8.92 8.35 -2.15
C PHE A 115 7.90 8.73 -1.07
N GLN A 116 6.64 8.85 -1.48
CA GLN A 116 5.54 8.87 -0.53
C GLN A 116 5.36 7.46 0.05
N ALA A 117 5.33 7.36 1.37
CA ALA A 117 5.07 6.10 2.04
C ALA A 117 4.30 6.31 3.34
N PHE A 118 3.22 5.55 3.53
CA PHE A 118 2.30 5.67 4.66
C PHE A 118 1.88 4.29 5.15
N ARG A 119 1.62 4.17 6.46
CA ARG A 119 0.97 2.97 6.99
C ARG A 119 -0.43 2.84 6.40
N ASN A 120 -0.83 1.63 6.05
CA ASN A 120 -2.23 1.36 5.69
C ASN A 120 -3.08 1.38 6.97
N GLY A 121 -4.09 2.24 7.00
CA GLY A 121 -4.98 2.40 8.15
C GLY A 121 -5.96 1.24 8.32
N VAL A 122 -6.29 0.53 7.24
CA VAL A 122 -7.24 -0.59 7.23
C VAL A 122 -6.54 -1.90 7.56
N VAL A 123 -5.47 -2.23 6.83
CA VAL A 123 -4.78 -3.52 6.94
C VAL A 123 -3.48 -3.36 7.73
N PRO A 124 -3.41 -3.89 8.96
CA PRO A 124 -2.17 -3.87 9.75
C PRO A 124 -1.00 -4.56 9.03
N GLY A 125 0.20 -4.04 9.20
CA GLY A 125 1.40 -4.60 8.55
C GLY A 125 1.58 -4.24 7.08
N HIS A 126 0.65 -3.46 6.50
CA HIS A 126 0.73 -2.97 5.14
C HIS A 126 1.09 -1.48 5.09
N PHE A 127 1.63 -1.07 3.96
CA PHE A 127 1.93 0.33 3.65
C PHE A 127 1.51 0.68 2.22
N ARG A 128 1.29 1.97 1.98
CA ARG A 128 1.02 2.56 0.67
C ARG A 128 2.24 3.33 0.22
N THR A 129 2.54 3.26 -1.05
CA THR A 129 3.64 4.04 -1.64
C THR A 129 3.40 4.27 -3.13
N ASN A 130 3.98 5.34 -3.65
CA ASN A 130 4.06 5.60 -5.08
C ASN A 130 5.30 4.98 -5.74
N ALA A 131 6.15 4.29 -4.97
CA ALA A 131 7.29 3.56 -5.50
C ALA A 131 6.82 2.34 -6.32
N SER A 132 7.41 2.14 -7.48
CA SER A 132 7.25 0.93 -8.30
C SER A 132 7.91 -0.29 -7.64
N ILE A 133 7.59 -1.48 -8.12
CA ILE A 133 8.22 -2.71 -7.60
C ILE A 133 9.75 -2.71 -7.77
N ARG A 134 10.26 -2.14 -8.87
CA ARG A 134 11.71 -2.01 -9.11
C ARG A 134 12.39 -1.10 -8.09
N GLU A 135 11.72 -0.01 -7.75
CA GLU A 135 12.21 0.92 -6.72
C GLU A 135 12.17 0.32 -5.33
N LEU A 136 11.11 -0.44 -5.02
CA LEU A 136 11.02 -1.21 -3.77
C LEU A 136 12.17 -2.23 -3.67
N LEU A 137 12.46 -2.97 -4.75
CA LEU A 137 13.60 -3.89 -4.80
C LEU A 137 14.92 -3.16 -4.57
N ARG A 138 15.15 -2.06 -5.29
CA ARG A 138 16.36 -1.23 -5.12
C ARG A 138 16.54 -0.77 -3.68
N VAL A 139 15.49 -0.31 -3.02
CA VAL A 139 15.55 0.10 -1.60
C VAL A 139 15.89 -1.09 -0.71
N CYS A 140 15.30 -2.26 -0.97
CA CYS A 140 15.65 -3.48 -0.22
C CYS A 140 17.14 -3.84 -0.36
N GLU A 141 17.65 -3.85 -1.58
CA GLU A 141 19.04 -4.23 -1.86
C GLU A 141 20.06 -3.22 -1.31
N GLN A 142 19.79 -1.93 -1.46
CA GLN A 142 20.77 -0.89 -1.18
C GLN A 142 20.69 -0.34 0.24
N LYS A 143 19.49 -0.27 0.83
CA LYS A 143 19.25 0.49 2.07
C LYS A 143 18.87 -0.37 3.26
N LEU A 144 18.39 -1.59 3.07
CA LEU A 144 18.12 -2.46 4.21
C LEU A 144 19.43 -2.88 4.89
N PRO A 145 19.43 -2.98 6.22
CA PRO A 145 20.54 -3.57 6.95
C PRO A 145 20.80 -5.03 6.54
N GLU A 146 22.07 -5.46 6.60
CA GLU A 146 22.49 -6.81 6.18
C GLU A 146 21.74 -7.96 6.89
N GLY A 147 21.22 -7.72 8.08
CA GLY A 147 20.40 -8.70 8.79
C GLY A 147 19.08 -9.06 8.12
N PHE A 148 18.62 -8.27 7.14
CA PHE A 148 17.38 -8.52 6.39
C PHE A 148 17.63 -9.02 4.95
N LYS A 149 18.83 -8.83 4.42
CA LYS A 149 19.23 -9.23 3.06
C LYS A 149 19.57 -10.71 2.95
#